data_1008a3f2d07f4e073fa0d9bf892f80ee
#
_entry.id   1008a3f2d07f4e073fa0d9bf892f80ee
#
_cell.length_a   1.000
_cell.length_b   1.000
_cell.length_c   1.000
_cell.angle_alpha   90.00
_cell.angle_beta   90.00
_cell.angle_gamma   90.00
#
_symmetry.space_group_name_H-M   'P 1'
#
loop_
_entity.id
_entity.type
_entity.pdbx_description
1 polymer ?
#
loop_
_entity_poly.entity_id
_entity_poly.type
_entity_poly.pdbx_seq_one_letter_code
_entity_poly.pdbx_strand_id
1 'polypeptide(L)' 'MTGEVKSYNPSTRYGFITSDNVDFRFHHQDWGLRIPPAKGMTVEFLQVETEKGMRATNITRRTK' A
#
# COMPACT_ATOMS: atom_id res chain seq x y z
N MET A 1 7.06 -3.44 -7.03
CA MET A 1 7.59 -2.15 -6.50
C MET A 1 7.70 -2.23 -5.00
N THR A 2 8.63 -1.51 -4.46
CA THR A 2 8.83 -1.41 -3.02
C THR A 2 8.44 -0.01 -2.56
N GLY A 3 7.71 0.06 -1.47
CA GLY A 3 7.32 1.33 -0.88
C GLY A 3 7.15 1.23 0.62
N GLU A 4 6.74 2.34 1.21
CA GLU A 4 6.56 2.44 2.64
C GLU A 4 5.15 2.92 2.94
N VAL A 5 4.50 2.30 3.91
CA VAL A 5 3.16 2.71 4.30
C VAL A 5 3.21 4.11 4.88
N LYS A 6 2.50 5.03 4.26
CA LYS A 6 2.41 6.42 4.68
C LYS A 6 1.31 6.62 5.71
N SER A 7 0.17 6.02 5.46
CA SER A 7 -0.97 6.12 6.38
C SER A 7 -1.98 5.02 6.09
N TYR A 8 -2.85 4.76 7.04
CA TYR A 8 -3.95 3.83 6.88
C TYR A 8 -5.11 4.26 7.77
N ASN A 9 -6.29 4.30 7.19
CA ASN A 9 -7.51 4.66 7.93
C ASN A 9 -8.38 3.41 8.09
N PRO A 10 -8.48 2.84 9.30
CA PRO A 10 -9.28 1.64 9.49
C PRO A 10 -10.79 1.85 9.33
N SER A 11 -11.25 3.08 9.46
CA SER A 11 -12.67 3.38 9.26
C SER A 11 -13.09 3.25 7.80
N THR A 12 -12.25 3.72 6.88
CA THR A 12 -12.52 3.63 5.45
C THR A 12 -11.90 2.40 4.82
N ARG A 13 -10.94 1.78 5.52
CA ARG A 13 -10.15 0.64 5.04
C ARG A 13 -9.27 0.98 3.85
N TYR A 14 -8.93 2.25 3.72
CA TYR A 14 -8.00 2.72 2.69
C TYR A 14 -6.73 3.25 3.33
N GLY A 15 -5.65 3.15 2.59
CA GLY A 15 -4.37 3.69 3.02
C GLY A 15 -3.54 4.14 1.84
N PHE A 16 -2.36 4.64 2.14
CA PHE A 16 -1.42 5.12 1.13
C PHE A 16 -0.05 4.52 1.36
N ILE A 17 0.60 4.18 0.25
CA ILE A 17 1.99 3.75 0.22
C ILE A 17 2.75 4.76 -0.60
N THR A 18 3.89 5.21 -0.10
CA THR A 18 4.76 6.14 -0.81
C THR A 18 5.92 5.36 -1.42
N SER A 19 6.16 5.57 -2.70
CA SER A 19 7.30 5.00 -3.42
C SER A 19 7.81 6.02 -4.41
N ASP A 20 9.09 6.36 -4.32
CA ASP A 20 9.73 7.35 -5.20
C ASP A 20 8.94 8.67 -5.27
N ASN A 21 8.50 9.15 -4.11
CA ASN A 21 7.73 10.40 -3.99
C ASN A 21 6.36 10.36 -4.66
N VAL A 22 5.86 9.16 -4.96
CA VAL A 22 4.53 8.98 -5.52
C VAL A 22 3.68 8.23 -4.51
N ASP A 23 2.48 8.71 -4.28
CA ASP A 23 1.54 8.08 -3.36
C ASP A 23 0.66 7.10 -4.14
N PHE A 24 0.57 5.88 -3.63
CA PHE A 24 -0.28 4.83 -4.19
C PHE A 24 -1.36 4.51 -3.18
N ARG A 25 -2.62 4.59 -3.62
CA ARG A 25 -3.74 4.23 -2.75
C ARG A 25 -3.94 2.72 -2.76
N PHE A 26 -4.26 2.17 -1.60
CA PHE A 26 -4.63 0.76 -1.50
C PHE A 26 -5.86 0.59 -0.61
N HIS A 27 -6.60 -0.48 -0.88
CA HIS A 27 -7.73 -0.89 -0.06
C HIS A 27 -7.30 -2.07 0.80
N HIS A 28 -7.99 -2.27 1.91
CA HIS A 28 -7.72 -3.40 2.80
C HIS A 28 -7.67 -4.74 2.04
N GLN A 29 -8.49 -4.90 1.01
CA GLN A 29 -8.50 -6.12 0.21
C GLN A 29 -7.20 -6.33 -0.57
N ASP A 30 -6.45 -5.28 -0.83
CA ASP A 30 -5.17 -5.37 -1.51
C ASP A 30 -4.03 -5.72 -0.55
N TRP A 31 -4.31 -5.67 0.73
CA TRP A 31 -3.32 -5.93 1.78
C TRP A 31 -3.20 -7.43 2.00
N GLY A 32 -2.07 -8.00 1.60
CA GLY A 32 -1.85 -9.44 1.66
C GLY A 32 -1.15 -9.94 2.92
N LEU A 33 -1.03 -9.09 3.93
CA LEU A 33 -0.32 -9.44 5.16
C LEU A 33 -1.31 -9.77 6.27
N ARG A 34 -0.85 -10.58 7.22
CA ARG A 34 -1.64 -10.96 8.38
C ARG A 34 -1.70 -9.85 9.43
N ILE A 35 -0.68 -8.99 9.45
CA ILE A 35 -0.63 -7.88 10.37
C ILE A 35 -1.30 -6.66 9.75
N PRO A 36 -1.92 -5.80 10.55
CA PRO A 36 -2.57 -4.61 10.00
C PRO A 36 -1.54 -3.61 9.46
N PRO A 37 -1.93 -2.80 8.48
CA PRO A 37 -1.04 -1.76 7.97
C PRO A 37 -0.63 -0.80 9.08
N ALA A 38 0.64 -0.46 9.11
CA ALA A 38 1.16 0.50 10.08
C ALA A 38 2.12 1.44 9.37
N LYS A 39 2.10 2.70 9.79
CA LYS A 39 2.98 3.71 9.22
C LYS A 39 4.44 3.29 9.36
N GLY A 40 5.19 3.42 8.27
CA GLY A 40 6.60 3.10 8.24
C GLY A 40 6.95 1.69 7.81
N MET A 41 5.95 0.83 7.61
CA MET A 41 6.21 -0.53 7.14
C MET A 41 6.70 -0.52 5.70
N THR A 42 7.75 -1.29 5.44
CA THR A 42 8.24 -1.48 4.07
C THR A 42 7.52 -2.67 3.46
N VAL A 43 6.94 -2.46 2.29
CA VAL A 43 6.14 -3.48 1.61
C VAL A 43 6.49 -3.53 0.13
N GLU A 44 6.16 -4.65 -0.49
CA GLU A 44 6.20 -4.77 -1.94
C GLU A 44 4.78 -4.84 -2.47
N PHE A 45 4.58 -4.29 -3.64
CA PHE A 45 3.25 -4.24 -4.24
C PHE A 45 3.35 -4.15 -5.75
N LEU A 46 2.22 -4.39 -6.42
CA LEU A 46 2.11 -4.19 -7.85
C LEU A 46 1.40 -2.85 -8.10
N GLN A 47 1.93 -2.09 -9.03
CA GLN A 47 1.39 -0.81 -9.42
C GLN A 47 0.29 -1.00 -10.46
N VAL A 48 -0.86 -0.38 -10.24
CA VAL A 48 -1.96 -0.38 -11.19
C VAL A 48 -2.39 1.05 -11.40
N GLU A 49 -2.46 1.47 -12.65
CA GLU A 49 -2.96 2.79 -12.99
C GLU A 49 -4.48 2.71 -13.17
N THR A 50 -5.19 3.63 -12.53
CA THR A 50 -6.64 3.71 -12.62
C THR A 50 -7.06 5.12 -13.00
N GLU A 51 -8.33 5.29 -13.36
CA GLU A 51 -8.87 6.61 -13.68
C GLU A 51 -8.75 7.60 -12.51
N LYS A 52 -8.70 7.08 -11.29
CA LYS A 52 -8.60 7.91 -10.09
C LYS A 52 -7.17 8.10 -9.62
N GLY A 53 -6.19 7.56 -10.35
CA GLY A 53 -4.79 7.67 -10.00
C GLY A 53 -4.12 6.32 -9.82
N MET A 54 -2.98 6.31 -9.17
CA MET A 54 -2.20 5.10 -8.99
C MET A 54 -2.71 4.29 -7.81
N ARG A 55 -2.73 2.97 -7.97
CA ARG A 55 -3.19 2.06 -6.95
C ARG A 55 -2.15 0.96 -6.72
N ALA A 56 -2.02 0.54 -5.47
CA ALA A 56 -1.16 -0.58 -5.09
C ALA A 56 -2.02 -1.81 -4.85
N THR A 57 -1.61 -2.95 -5.43
CA THR A 57 -2.31 -4.23 -5.26
C THR A 57 -1.29 -5.32 -4.91
N ASN A 58 -1.79 -6.47 -4.46
CA ASN A 58 -0.94 -7.59 -4.09
C ASN A 58 0.17 -7.17 -3.14
N ILE A 59 -0.22 -6.43 -2.10
CA ILE A 59 0.73 -5.90 -1.15
C ILE A 59 1.22 -7.04 -0.26
N THR A 60 2.53 -7.21 -0.21
CA THR A 60 3.15 -8.23 0.61
C THR A 60 4.30 -7.64 1.40
N ARG A 61 4.70 -8.35 2.44
CA ARG A 61 5.84 -7.91 3.24
C ARG A 61 7.11 -8.13 2.44
N ARG A 62 7.95 -7.10 2.40
CA ARG A 62 9.23 -7.25 1.77
C ARG A 62 10.12 -8.11 2.66
N THR A 63 10.62 -9.19 2.10
CA THR A 63 11.61 -10.04 2.75
C THR A 63 12.92 -9.90 2.01
N LYS A 64 13.96 -10.02 2.74
CA LYS A 64 15.29 -10.04 2.11
C LYS A 64 15.54 -11.38 1.46
#